data_3adb01247ca6c7a0a11cca28e47051e5
#
_entry.id   3adb01247ca6c7a0a11cca28e47051e5
#
_cell.length_a   1.000
_cell.length_b   1.000
_cell.length_c   1.000
_cell.angle_alpha   90.00
_cell.angle_beta   90.00
_cell.angle_gamma   90.00
#
_symmetry.space_group_name_H-M   'P 1'
#
loop_
_entity.id
_entity.type
_entity.pdbx_description
1 polymer ?
#
loop_
_entity_poly.entity_id
_entity_poly.type
_entity_poly.pdbx_seq_one_letter_code
_entity_poly.pdbx_strand_id
1 'polypeptide(L)'
;MRDLSPFQAGHFDVCVIGAGVYGAACAHSLAAAGLKTAVIDKGDFCSATSANSLKILHGGLRYLQHGNLLRMRETIRARRDFMRFAPHLSKALACAIPTFGSGLRSPLAARCATLLNNAIGSDRNLGIAGDLALPPGRTISRESFLQQFPGTTVPGLSGGLVWYDTLAGNTERLVLEYLWAARDLGALPCNYLRAERILTQNGRVEGVLVTDVPSGQSFAINASWVVNAAGPWFDELLEASGIPPVPTRWTKAVNIVVRRELNPDCAVGIESNEENSDQDAVLKRNKRFYFFVPWRGGTLIGTSYKEW
;
A
#
# COMPACT_ATOMS: atom_id res chain seq x y z
N MET A 1 17.52 25.53 -12.69
CA MET A 1 18.18 24.28 -13.15
C MET A 1 18.35 23.40 -11.92
N ARG A 2 18.05 22.12 -12.00
CA ARG A 2 18.17 21.18 -10.89
C ARG A 2 19.67 20.90 -10.66
N ASP A 3 20.14 20.96 -9.40
CA ASP A 3 21.55 20.66 -9.09
C ASP A 3 21.75 19.15 -8.97
N LEU A 4 22.50 18.56 -9.90
CA LEU A 4 22.88 17.16 -9.93
C LEU A 4 24.31 16.91 -9.46
N SER A 5 25.06 17.97 -9.14
CA SER A 5 26.46 17.86 -8.71
C SER A 5 26.68 16.94 -7.50
N PRO A 6 25.79 16.90 -6.48
CA PRO A 6 25.99 15.99 -5.35
C PRO A 6 25.91 14.51 -5.74
N PHE A 7 25.17 14.18 -6.82
CA PHE A 7 25.05 12.80 -7.31
C PHE A 7 26.25 12.39 -8.15
N GLN A 8 26.90 13.34 -8.84
CA GLN A 8 28.07 13.11 -9.73
C GLN A 8 29.35 13.03 -8.95
N ALA A 9 29.57 13.91 -7.97
CA ALA A 9 30.80 14.02 -7.22
C ALA A 9 30.86 13.20 -5.93
N GLY A 10 29.71 12.70 -5.47
CA GLY A 10 29.56 12.04 -4.17
C GLY A 10 29.70 10.52 -4.25
N HIS A 11 30.04 9.92 -3.11
CA HIS A 11 29.84 8.49 -2.86
C HIS A 11 28.72 8.34 -1.83
N PHE A 12 27.79 7.40 -2.07
CA PHE A 12 26.69 7.07 -1.19
C PHE A 12 26.90 5.71 -0.55
N ASP A 13 26.41 5.52 0.67
CA ASP A 13 26.35 4.20 1.25
C ASP A 13 25.29 3.37 0.50
N VAL A 14 24.14 3.99 0.20
CA VAL A 14 23.03 3.31 -0.49
C VAL A 14 22.43 4.21 -1.56
N CYS A 15 22.19 3.65 -2.75
CA CYS A 15 21.33 4.24 -3.78
C CYS A 15 20.00 3.45 -3.86
N VAL A 16 18.87 4.12 -3.57
CA VAL A 16 17.54 3.57 -3.68
C VAL A 16 16.95 3.95 -5.03
N ILE A 17 16.58 2.95 -5.83
CA ILE A 17 15.98 3.12 -7.17
C ILE A 17 14.47 2.92 -7.08
N GLY A 18 13.73 3.98 -7.39
CA GLY A 18 12.26 4.04 -7.28
C GLY A 18 11.81 4.73 -5.99
N ALA A 19 11.05 5.82 -6.15
CA ALA A 19 10.50 6.61 -5.05
C ALA A 19 8.97 6.45 -4.93
N GLY A 20 8.49 5.20 -5.05
CA GLY A 20 7.20 4.78 -4.56
C GLY A 20 7.21 4.58 -3.04
N VAL A 21 6.13 4.06 -2.47
CA VAL A 21 6.00 3.89 -1.01
C VAL A 21 7.13 3.05 -0.40
N TYR A 22 7.57 1.99 -1.09
CA TYR A 22 8.66 1.13 -0.59
C TYR A 22 9.99 1.85 -0.59
N GLY A 23 10.35 2.50 -1.71
CA GLY A 23 11.62 3.22 -1.80
C GLY A 23 11.69 4.42 -0.86
N ALA A 24 10.60 5.17 -0.72
CA ALA A 24 10.52 6.30 0.20
C ALA A 24 10.65 5.87 1.68
N ALA A 25 9.95 4.81 2.08
CA ALA A 25 10.05 4.27 3.44
C ALA A 25 11.44 3.67 3.72
N CYS A 26 12.04 2.98 2.74
CA CYS A 26 13.39 2.45 2.81
C CYS A 26 14.40 3.59 2.98
N ALA A 27 14.30 4.63 2.15
CA ALA A 27 15.19 5.80 2.21
C ALA A 27 15.13 6.50 3.57
N HIS A 28 13.93 6.68 4.12
CA HIS A 28 13.75 7.25 5.44
C HIS A 28 14.45 6.39 6.52
N SER A 29 14.26 5.06 6.48
CA SER A 29 14.87 4.15 7.45
C SER A 29 16.40 4.14 7.35
N LEU A 30 16.95 4.17 6.13
CA LEU A 30 18.39 4.21 5.89
C LEU A 30 19.01 5.52 6.37
N ALA A 31 18.36 6.66 6.06
CA ALA A 31 18.81 7.96 6.53
C ALA A 31 18.72 8.09 8.05
N ALA A 32 17.66 7.56 8.67
CA ALA A 32 17.51 7.50 10.14
C ALA A 32 18.59 6.64 10.80
N ALA A 33 19.13 5.65 10.09
CA ALA A 33 20.26 4.86 10.53
C ALA A 33 21.64 5.55 10.29
N GLY A 34 21.65 6.80 9.77
CA GLY A 34 22.85 7.57 9.51
C GLY A 34 23.57 7.24 8.19
N LEU A 35 22.93 6.45 7.31
CA LEU A 35 23.53 6.09 6.02
C LEU A 35 23.32 7.22 4.99
N LYS A 36 24.39 7.58 4.29
CA LYS A 36 24.32 8.54 3.19
C LYS A 36 23.57 7.93 2.01
N THR A 37 22.33 8.38 1.82
CA THR A 37 21.36 7.75 0.94
C THR A 37 20.99 8.64 -0.24
N ALA A 38 21.16 8.14 -1.48
CA ALA A 38 20.54 8.70 -2.68
C ALA A 38 19.20 8.01 -2.95
N VAL A 39 18.20 8.76 -3.41
CA VAL A 39 16.91 8.20 -3.85
C VAL A 39 16.60 8.76 -5.22
N ILE A 40 16.42 7.89 -6.19
CA ILE A 40 16.18 8.32 -7.58
C ILE A 40 14.89 7.71 -8.13
N ASP A 41 14.19 8.45 -8.97
CA ASP A 41 13.02 7.97 -9.70
C ASP A 41 13.05 8.45 -11.15
N LYS A 42 12.64 7.58 -12.08
CA LYS A 42 12.59 7.91 -13.52
C LYS A 42 11.50 8.93 -13.88
N GLY A 43 10.46 9.00 -13.10
CA GLY A 43 9.34 9.91 -13.25
C GLY A 43 9.22 10.85 -12.06
N ASP A 44 8.01 11.37 -11.84
CA ASP A 44 7.71 12.07 -10.61
C ASP A 44 7.57 11.08 -9.44
N PHE A 45 7.82 11.56 -8.23
CA PHE A 45 7.69 10.72 -7.04
C PHE A 45 6.28 10.15 -6.92
N CYS A 46 6.17 8.88 -6.53
CA CYS A 46 4.88 8.20 -6.36
C CYS A 46 4.01 8.10 -7.63
N SER A 47 4.56 8.22 -8.83
CA SER A 47 3.78 8.31 -10.08
C SER A 47 3.19 6.98 -10.60
N ALA A 48 3.50 5.84 -9.95
CA ALA A 48 3.11 4.50 -10.41
C ALA A 48 2.10 3.81 -9.47
N THR A 49 2.35 2.57 -9.10
CA THR A 49 1.44 1.72 -8.29
C THR A 49 1.04 2.37 -6.97
N SER A 50 1.95 3.10 -6.31
CA SER A 50 1.68 3.76 -5.03
C SER A 50 0.62 4.85 -5.14
N ALA A 51 0.55 5.57 -6.27
CA ALA A 51 -0.53 6.52 -6.56
C ALA A 51 -1.84 5.82 -6.94
N ASN A 52 -1.77 4.64 -7.55
CA ASN A 52 -2.92 3.93 -8.11
C ASN A 52 -3.50 2.84 -7.17
N SER A 53 -3.32 3.00 -5.86
CA SER A 53 -3.85 2.11 -4.83
C SER A 53 -5.34 2.37 -4.53
N LEU A 54 -5.98 1.47 -3.77
CA LEU A 54 -7.34 1.65 -3.25
C LEU A 54 -7.42 2.67 -2.10
N LYS A 55 -6.31 3.34 -1.76
CA LYS A 55 -6.20 4.39 -0.74
C LYS A 55 -6.51 3.94 0.70
N ILE A 56 -6.60 2.65 0.96
CA ILE A 56 -6.83 2.09 2.29
C ILE A 56 -5.53 1.54 2.87
N LEU A 57 -5.13 2.03 4.04
CA LEU A 57 -4.13 1.40 4.90
C LEU A 57 -4.86 0.36 5.75
N HIS A 58 -4.82 -0.90 5.33
CA HIS A 58 -5.62 -1.95 5.94
C HIS A 58 -4.91 -2.64 7.10
N GLY A 59 -5.68 -3.03 8.13
CA GLY A 59 -5.20 -3.80 9.28
C GLY A 59 -5.15 -5.31 9.06
N GLY A 60 -5.34 -5.77 7.81
CA GLY A 60 -5.11 -7.16 7.46
C GLY A 60 -6.20 -8.16 7.87
N LEU A 61 -7.44 -7.74 8.07
CA LEU A 61 -8.56 -8.64 8.36
C LEU A 61 -8.65 -9.82 7.35
N ARG A 62 -8.27 -9.57 6.09
CA ARG A 62 -8.19 -10.60 5.04
C ARG A 62 -7.28 -11.76 5.43
N TYR A 63 -6.20 -11.53 6.19
CA TYR A 63 -5.26 -12.59 6.56
C TYR A 63 -5.83 -13.62 7.53
N LEU A 64 -6.99 -13.34 8.16
CA LEU A 64 -7.73 -14.37 8.91
C LEU A 64 -8.18 -15.51 7.99
N GLN A 65 -8.48 -15.26 6.73
CA GLN A 65 -8.85 -16.29 5.75
C GLN A 65 -7.69 -17.23 5.42
N HIS A 66 -6.46 -16.72 5.53
CA HIS A 66 -5.24 -17.50 5.30
C HIS A 66 -4.67 -18.11 6.60
N GLY A 67 -5.30 -17.88 7.76
CA GLY A 67 -4.77 -18.28 9.06
C GLY A 67 -3.47 -17.57 9.45
N ASN A 68 -3.07 -16.52 8.72
CA ASN A 68 -1.79 -15.84 8.91
C ASN A 68 -1.91 -14.68 9.93
N LEU A 69 -1.94 -15.05 11.21
CA LEU A 69 -2.08 -14.09 12.32
C LEU A 69 -0.84 -13.20 12.48
N LEU A 70 0.36 -13.72 12.16
CA LEU A 70 1.59 -12.94 12.22
C LEU A 70 1.54 -11.78 11.21
N ARG A 71 1.18 -12.08 9.97
CA ARG A 71 1.04 -11.07 8.91
C ARG A 71 -0.04 -10.05 9.25
N MET A 72 -1.16 -10.50 9.83
CA MET A 72 -2.20 -9.60 10.31
C MET A 72 -1.67 -8.66 11.39
N ARG A 73 -0.89 -9.17 12.34
CA ARG A 73 -0.28 -8.35 13.40
C ARG A 73 0.70 -7.32 12.84
N GLU A 74 1.54 -7.72 11.87
CA GLU A 74 2.45 -6.81 11.17
C GLU A 74 1.72 -5.67 10.48
N THR A 75 0.63 -5.97 9.76
CA THR A 75 -0.14 -4.95 9.04
C THR A 75 -0.88 -3.99 9.98
N ILE A 76 -1.36 -4.46 11.13
CA ILE A 76 -1.95 -3.59 12.17
C ILE A 76 -0.90 -2.62 12.71
N ARG A 77 0.31 -3.09 12.99
CA ARG A 77 1.42 -2.25 13.43
C ARG A 77 1.82 -1.23 12.36
N ALA A 78 2.04 -1.69 11.13
CA ALA A 78 2.40 -0.82 10.02
C ALA A 78 1.36 0.28 9.79
N ARG A 79 0.06 -0.05 9.80
CA ARG A 79 -1.02 0.94 9.70
C ARG A 79 -0.95 1.97 10.83
N ARG A 80 -0.78 1.52 12.07
CA ARG A 80 -0.61 2.40 13.23
C ARG A 80 0.59 3.34 13.08
N ASP A 81 1.71 2.82 12.61
CA ASP A 81 2.93 3.60 12.43
C ASP A 81 2.75 4.66 11.32
N PHE A 82 2.04 4.34 10.22
CA PHE A 82 1.63 5.33 9.23
C PHE A 82 0.73 6.42 9.82
N MET A 83 -0.26 6.06 10.64
CA MET A 83 -1.15 7.03 11.30
C MET A 83 -0.40 7.95 12.26
N ARG A 84 0.62 7.43 12.94
CA ARG A 84 1.49 8.23 13.84
C ARG A 84 2.42 9.13 13.07
N PHE A 85 2.95 8.64 11.94
CA PHE A 85 3.87 9.38 11.08
C PHE A 85 3.18 10.53 10.35
N ALA A 86 2.00 10.29 9.79
CA ALA A 86 1.23 11.26 9.01
C ALA A 86 -0.24 11.35 9.46
N PRO A 87 -0.50 11.82 10.68
CA PRO A 87 -1.88 11.90 11.21
C PRO A 87 -2.79 12.78 10.35
N HIS A 88 -2.27 13.88 9.80
CA HIS A 88 -2.99 14.83 8.95
C HIS A 88 -3.40 14.26 7.57
N LEU A 89 -2.83 13.13 7.16
CA LEU A 89 -3.18 12.41 5.92
C LEU A 89 -4.01 11.14 6.18
N SER A 90 -4.33 10.87 7.43
CA SER A 90 -5.03 9.68 7.90
C SER A 90 -6.45 10.04 8.36
N LYS A 91 -7.45 9.26 7.93
CA LYS A 91 -8.83 9.35 8.39
C LYS A 91 -9.32 7.96 8.78
N ALA A 92 -9.96 7.83 9.93
CA ALA A 92 -10.64 6.58 10.31
C ALA A 92 -11.72 6.26 9.27
N LEU A 93 -11.71 5.05 8.73
CA LEU A 93 -12.65 4.60 7.70
C LEU A 93 -13.38 3.36 8.20
N ALA A 94 -14.69 3.46 8.36
CA ALA A 94 -15.52 2.29 8.53
C ALA A 94 -15.49 1.45 7.25
N CYS A 95 -15.32 0.15 7.39
CA CYS A 95 -15.39 -0.81 6.31
C CYS A 95 -16.49 -1.82 6.63
N ALA A 96 -17.35 -2.14 5.67
CA ALA A 96 -18.47 -3.04 5.88
C ALA A 96 -18.55 -4.11 4.79
N ILE A 97 -18.90 -5.32 5.18
CA ILE A 97 -19.29 -6.41 4.25
C ILE A 97 -20.57 -7.06 4.71
N PRO A 98 -21.44 -7.52 3.78
CA PRO A 98 -22.66 -8.23 4.12
C PRO A 98 -22.34 -9.61 4.71
N THR A 99 -23.21 -10.08 5.63
CA THR A 99 -23.25 -11.44 6.14
C THR A 99 -24.48 -12.19 5.61
N PHE A 100 -24.41 -13.52 5.58
CA PHE A 100 -25.46 -14.39 5.01
C PHE A 100 -25.75 -15.55 5.96
N GLY A 101 -26.85 -16.24 5.79
CA GLY A 101 -27.47 -17.19 6.72
C GLY A 101 -26.55 -18.22 7.39
N SER A 102 -25.60 -18.89 6.68
CA SER A 102 -24.82 -20.00 7.23
C SER A 102 -23.36 -20.04 6.74
N GLY A 103 -22.54 -20.90 7.38
CA GLY A 103 -21.15 -21.12 7.05
C GLY A 103 -20.23 -19.94 7.40
N LEU A 104 -19.15 -19.80 6.68
CA LEU A 104 -18.12 -18.75 6.90
C LEU A 104 -18.61 -17.32 6.65
N ARG A 105 -19.80 -17.18 6.06
CA ARG A 105 -20.44 -15.90 5.75
C ARG A 105 -21.53 -15.55 6.77
N SER A 106 -21.74 -16.40 7.78
CA SER A 106 -22.76 -16.23 8.80
C SER A 106 -22.42 -15.09 9.78
N PRO A 107 -23.44 -14.53 10.45
CA PRO A 107 -23.22 -13.57 11.53
C PRO A 107 -22.35 -14.13 12.66
N LEU A 108 -22.44 -15.44 12.94
CA LEU A 108 -21.60 -16.08 13.97
C LEU A 108 -20.11 -16.09 13.56
N ALA A 109 -19.81 -16.51 12.33
CA ALA A 109 -18.44 -16.47 11.82
C ALA A 109 -17.89 -15.04 11.79
N ALA A 110 -18.70 -14.06 11.37
CA ALA A 110 -18.35 -12.65 11.40
C ALA A 110 -18.07 -12.16 12.83
N ARG A 111 -18.85 -12.60 13.82
CA ARG A 111 -18.62 -12.27 15.24
C ARG A 111 -17.31 -12.84 15.75
N CYS A 112 -17.00 -14.09 15.45
CA CYS A 112 -15.72 -14.71 15.81
C CYS A 112 -14.54 -13.98 15.17
N ALA A 113 -14.63 -13.66 13.87
CA ALA A 113 -13.61 -12.90 13.16
C ALA A 113 -13.41 -11.51 13.78
N THR A 114 -14.49 -10.85 14.20
CA THR A 114 -14.46 -9.54 14.85
C THR A 114 -13.76 -9.60 16.20
N LEU A 115 -14.09 -10.58 17.04
CA LEU A 115 -13.48 -10.76 18.35
C LEU A 115 -11.97 -11.00 18.21
N LEU A 116 -11.59 -11.88 17.28
CA LEU A 116 -10.17 -12.18 17.02
C LEU A 116 -9.43 -10.93 16.48
N ASN A 117 -10.03 -10.21 15.53
CA ASN A 117 -9.45 -8.95 15.03
C ASN A 117 -9.27 -7.92 16.13
N ASN A 118 -10.25 -7.79 17.04
CA ASN A 118 -10.17 -6.85 18.16
C ASN A 118 -9.08 -7.26 19.18
N ALA A 119 -8.94 -8.55 19.46
CA ALA A 119 -7.92 -9.08 20.35
C ALA A 119 -6.50 -8.90 19.78
N ILE A 120 -6.28 -9.29 18.52
CA ILE A 120 -4.99 -9.14 17.84
C ILE A 120 -4.61 -7.66 17.71
N GLY A 121 -5.59 -6.79 17.48
CA GLY A 121 -5.44 -5.34 17.33
C GLY A 121 -5.71 -4.55 18.59
N SER A 122 -5.54 -5.11 19.80
CA SER A 122 -5.84 -4.43 21.07
C SER A 122 -5.05 -3.11 21.26
N ASP A 123 -3.85 -3.03 20.70
CA ASP A 123 -2.97 -1.85 20.73
C ASP A 123 -3.03 -0.99 19.46
N ARG A 124 -4.03 -1.19 18.59
CA ARG A 124 -4.15 -0.47 17.29
C ARG A 124 -4.17 1.05 17.42
N ASN A 125 -4.58 1.56 18.59
CA ASN A 125 -4.68 2.98 18.90
C ASN A 125 -3.53 3.50 19.80
N LEU A 126 -2.52 2.69 20.09
CA LEU A 126 -1.42 3.11 20.93
C LEU A 126 -0.65 4.27 20.30
N GLY A 127 -0.68 5.45 20.93
CA GLY A 127 -0.06 6.68 20.44
C GLY A 127 -0.79 7.35 19.28
N ILE A 128 -2.06 7.01 19.05
CA ILE A 128 -2.93 7.67 18.08
C ILE A 128 -3.79 8.72 18.78
N ALA A 129 -3.94 9.91 18.15
CA ALA A 129 -4.82 10.96 18.64
C ALA A 129 -6.30 10.51 18.66
N GLY A 130 -7.09 11.02 19.62
CA GLY A 130 -8.42 10.51 19.90
C GLY A 130 -9.41 10.56 18.73
N ASP A 131 -9.32 11.59 17.89
CA ASP A 131 -10.15 11.79 16.69
C ASP A 131 -9.80 10.82 15.54
N LEU A 132 -8.58 10.28 15.56
CA LEU A 132 -8.11 9.28 14.61
C LEU A 132 -8.23 7.84 15.15
N ALA A 133 -8.63 7.67 16.40
CA ALA A 133 -8.73 6.37 17.03
C ALA A 133 -9.71 5.47 16.27
N LEU A 134 -9.27 4.25 15.94
CA LEU A 134 -10.07 3.27 15.22
C LEU A 134 -10.97 2.51 16.21
N PRO A 135 -12.32 2.61 16.07
CA PRO A 135 -13.23 1.85 16.92
C PRO A 135 -13.05 0.33 16.77
N PRO A 136 -13.53 -0.45 17.75
CA PRO A 136 -13.56 -1.90 17.61
C PRO A 136 -14.52 -2.34 16.51
N GLY A 137 -14.15 -3.42 15.82
CA GLY A 137 -15.06 -4.06 14.87
C GLY A 137 -16.30 -4.60 15.58
N ARG A 138 -17.42 -4.69 14.85
CA ARG A 138 -18.72 -5.19 15.34
C ARG A 138 -19.52 -5.85 14.22
N THR A 139 -20.47 -6.69 14.63
CA THR A 139 -21.53 -7.16 13.72
C THR A 139 -22.79 -6.33 13.93
N ILE A 140 -23.55 -6.12 12.85
CA ILE A 140 -24.81 -5.36 12.85
C ILE A 140 -25.94 -6.18 12.24
N SER A 141 -27.19 -5.87 12.63
CA SER A 141 -28.37 -6.53 12.09
C SER A 141 -28.59 -6.20 10.61
N ARG A 142 -29.49 -6.95 9.96
CA ARG A 142 -29.89 -6.69 8.58
C ARG A 142 -30.49 -5.29 8.42
N GLU A 143 -31.36 -4.88 9.34
CA GLU A 143 -32.01 -3.58 9.32
C GLU A 143 -30.99 -2.45 9.44
N SER A 144 -30.06 -2.56 10.41
CA SER A 144 -28.97 -1.60 10.59
C SER A 144 -28.05 -1.55 9.37
N PHE A 145 -27.78 -2.70 8.73
CA PHE A 145 -26.95 -2.74 7.53
C PHE A 145 -27.62 -2.00 6.37
N LEU A 146 -28.90 -2.26 6.09
CA LEU A 146 -29.64 -1.61 5.01
C LEU A 146 -29.85 -0.11 5.27
N GLN A 147 -30.01 0.30 6.53
CA GLN A 147 -30.12 1.70 6.90
C GLN A 147 -28.79 2.46 6.68
N GLN A 148 -27.65 1.87 7.07
CA GLN A 148 -26.34 2.48 6.91
C GLN A 148 -25.81 2.41 5.47
N PHE A 149 -26.23 1.39 4.70
CA PHE A 149 -25.77 1.12 3.33
C PHE A 149 -26.96 0.93 2.39
N PRO A 150 -27.74 2.01 2.10
CA PRO A 150 -28.86 1.93 1.20
C PRO A 150 -28.43 1.51 -0.20
N GLY A 151 -29.22 0.68 -0.86
CA GLY A 151 -28.91 0.15 -2.20
C GLY A 151 -28.05 -1.12 -2.20
N THR A 152 -27.66 -1.65 -1.04
CA THR A 152 -26.89 -2.90 -0.92
C THR A 152 -27.78 -4.12 -0.66
N THR A 153 -29.02 -4.09 -1.13
CA THR A 153 -29.93 -5.23 -0.98
C THR A 153 -29.44 -6.40 -1.80
N VAL A 154 -29.06 -7.49 -1.13
CA VAL A 154 -28.62 -8.74 -1.76
C VAL A 154 -29.47 -9.91 -1.20
N PRO A 155 -29.83 -10.91 -2.04
CA PRO A 155 -30.56 -12.08 -1.58
C PRO A 155 -29.83 -12.80 -0.44
N GLY A 156 -30.57 -13.19 0.60
CA GLY A 156 -30.02 -13.93 1.75
C GLY A 156 -29.24 -13.07 2.75
N LEU A 157 -29.25 -11.74 2.62
CA LEU A 157 -28.62 -10.82 3.59
C LEU A 157 -29.17 -11.05 5.00
N SER A 158 -28.30 -11.35 5.95
CA SER A 158 -28.63 -11.56 7.37
C SER A 158 -28.11 -10.47 8.30
N GLY A 159 -27.20 -9.62 7.83
CA GLY A 159 -26.60 -8.54 8.60
C GLY A 159 -25.28 -8.07 7.97
N GLY A 160 -24.39 -7.52 8.77
CA GLY A 160 -23.09 -7.07 8.31
C GLY A 160 -21.99 -7.21 9.35
N LEU A 161 -20.76 -7.30 8.86
CA LEU A 161 -19.54 -7.11 9.62
C LEU A 161 -19.02 -5.72 9.33
N VAL A 162 -18.77 -4.93 10.38
CA VAL A 162 -18.14 -3.61 10.30
C VAL A 162 -16.83 -3.64 11.08
N TRP A 163 -15.76 -3.17 10.45
CA TRP A 163 -14.47 -2.93 11.09
C TRP A 163 -13.92 -1.58 10.66
N TYR A 164 -12.78 -1.19 11.20
CA TYR A 164 -12.19 0.10 10.88
C TYR A 164 -10.77 -0.07 10.36
N ASP A 165 -10.51 0.57 9.24
CA ASP A 165 -9.20 0.76 8.64
C ASP A 165 -8.91 2.27 8.53
N THR A 166 -7.85 2.64 7.83
CA THR A 166 -7.46 4.04 7.67
C THR A 166 -7.52 4.41 6.19
N LEU A 167 -8.23 5.48 5.86
CA LEU A 167 -8.20 6.09 4.55
C LEU A 167 -6.98 7.02 4.47
N ALA A 168 -6.06 6.72 3.55
CA ALA A 168 -5.00 7.63 3.12
C ALA A 168 -5.48 8.39 1.88
N GLY A 169 -6.21 9.49 2.09
CA GLY A 169 -6.88 10.21 1.00
C GLY A 169 -5.94 10.76 -0.08
N ASN A 170 -4.66 10.93 0.27
CA ASN A 170 -3.60 11.37 -0.62
C ASN A 170 -2.33 10.55 -0.40
N THR A 171 -2.21 9.43 -1.13
CA THR A 171 -1.05 8.54 -1.03
C THR A 171 0.21 9.16 -1.61
N GLU A 172 0.07 10.05 -2.58
CA GLU A 172 1.16 10.80 -3.20
C GLU A 172 1.81 11.72 -2.14
N ARG A 173 1.00 12.43 -1.38
CA ARG A 173 1.48 13.27 -0.28
C ARG A 173 2.12 12.44 0.83
N LEU A 174 1.57 11.27 1.16
CA LEU A 174 2.13 10.38 2.15
C LEU A 174 3.56 9.91 1.76
N VAL A 175 3.77 9.59 0.49
CA VAL A 175 5.11 9.23 -0.01
C VAL A 175 6.06 10.43 0.06
N LEU A 176 5.59 11.63 -0.28
CA LEU A 176 6.38 12.86 -0.16
C LEU A 176 6.77 13.16 1.28
N GLU A 177 5.90 12.91 2.27
CA GLU A 177 6.26 13.06 3.70
C GLU A 177 7.44 12.16 4.08
N TYR A 178 7.46 10.90 3.62
CA TYR A 178 8.61 10.01 3.83
C TYR A 178 9.89 10.53 3.17
N LEU A 179 9.80 11.04 1.94
CA LEU A 179 10.94 11.58 1.22
C LEU A 179 11.48 12.87 1.87
N TRP A 180 10.58 13.74 2.35
CA TRP A 180 10.99 14.95 3.06
C TRP A 180 11.62 14.62 4.42
N ALA A 181 11.02 13.70 5.19
CA ALA A 181 11.64 13.24 6.42
C ALA A 181 13.01 12.59 6.18
N ALA A 182 13.15 11.81 5.10
CA ALA A 182 14.44 11.26 4.70
C ALA A 182 15.46 12.36 4.33
N ARG A 183 15.02 13.38 3.58
CA ARG A 183 15.85 14.53 3.21
C ARG A 183 16.32 15.32 4.45
N ASP A 184 15.43 15.53 5.42
CA ASP A 184 15.77 16.26 6.65
C ASP A 184 16.77 15.46 7.51
N LEU A 185 16.87 14.14 7.29
CA LEU A 185 17.89 13.24 7.85
C LEU A 185 19.14 13.10 6.96
N GLY A 186 19.24 13.88 5.86
CA GLY A 186 20.42 13.93 4.99
C GLY A 186 20.36 13.05 3.73
N ALA A 187 19.24 12.36 3.44
CA ALA A 187 19.06 11.70 2.16
C ALA A 187 18.90 12.72 1.02
N LEU A 188 19.27 12.33 -0.19
CA LEU A 188 19.13 13.14 -1.39
C LEU A 188 18.11 12.52 -2.35
N PRO A 189 16.82 12.92 -2.31
CA PRO A 189 15.81 12.48 -3.27
C PRO A 189 15.91 13.30 -4.58
N CYS A 190 15.83 12.61 -5.72
CA CYS A 190 15.82 13.22 -7.05
C CYS A 190 14.84 12.48 -7.98
N ASN A 191 13.83 13.19 -8.46
CA ASN A 191 12.92 12.69 -9.48
C ASN A 191 13.48 12.94 -10.90
N TYR A 192 12.86 12.33 -11.92
CA TYR A 192 13.30 12.40 -13.32
C TYR A 192 14.78 12.03 -13.53
N LEU A 193 15.30 11.12 -12.69
CA LEU A 193 16.62 10.53 -12.81
C LEU A 193 16.46 9.02 -12.98
N ARG A 194 16.57 8.56 -14.24
CA ARG A 194 16.30 7.16 -14.60
C ARG A 194 17.54 6.30 -14.40
N ALA A 195 17.43 5.25 -13.61
CA ALA A 195 18.43 4.20 -13.55
C ALA A 195 18.41 3.38 -14.85
N GLU A 196 19.55 3.28 -15.51
CA GLU A 196 19.74 2.50 -16.74
C GLU A 196 20.24 1.10 -16.42
N ARG A 197 21.20 1.00 -15.51
CA ARG A 197 21.75 -0.28 -15.04
C ARG A 197 22.51 -0.11 -13.73
N ILE A 198 22.59 -1.19 -12.96
CA ILE A 198 23.46 -1.30 -11.78
C ILE A 198 24.88 -1.57 -12.26
N LEU A 199 25.84 -0.83 -11.75
CA LEU A 199 27.26 -0.99 -12.05
C LEU A 199 27.87 -1.98 -11.06
N THR A 200 28.54 -3.00 -11.60
CA THR A 200 29.20 -4.02 -10.80
C THR A 200 30.64 -4.24 -11.29
N GLN A 201 31.57 -4.45 -10.37
CA GLN A 201 32.92 -4.85 -10.66
C GLN A 201 33.37 -5.96 -9.71
N ASN A 202 33.95 -7.04 -10.24
CA ASN A 202 34.39 -8.19 -9.46
C ASN A 202 33.31 -8.78 -8.53
N GLY A 203 32.02 -8.80 -9.02
CA GLY A 203 30.89 -9.31 -8.27
C GLY A 203 30.37 -8.40 -7.14
N ARG A 204 30.87 -7.16 -7.07
CA ARG A 204 30.42 -6.14 -6.10
C ARG A 204 29.74 -4.98 -6.80
N VAL A 205 28.75 -4.40 -6.15
CA VAL A 205 28.08 -3.17 -6.61
C VAL A 205 29.06 -2.00 -6.43
N GLU A 206 29.13 -1.12 -7.45
CA GLU A 206 29.88 0.14 -7.40
C GLU A 206 28.97 1.36 -7.56
N GLY A 207 27.74 1.16 -8.00
CA GLY A 207 26.79 2.26 -8.17
C GLY A 207 25.74 1.98 -9.22
N VAL A 208 25.23 3.05 -9.82
CA VAL A 208 24.16 3.04 -10.80
C VAL A 208 24.48 3.99 -11.95
N LEU A 209 24.41 3.53 -13.19
CA LEU A 209 24.39 4.41 -14.36
C LEU A 209 22.99 5.01 -14.47
N VAL A 210 22.90 6.32 -14.53
CA VAL A 210 21.64 7.06 -14.59
C VAL A 210 21.60 8.01 -15.78
N THR A 211 20.39 8.34 -16.22
CA THR A 211 20.13 9.39 -17.22
C THR A 211 19.21 10.44 -16.62
N ASP A 212 19.61 11.69 -16.64
CA ASP A 212 18.75 12.83 -16.36
C ASP A 212 17.72 12.97 -17.50
N VAL A 213 16.47 12.65 -17.21
CA VAL A 213 15.41 12.58 -18.23
C VAL A 213 15.20 13.91 -18.95
N PRO A 214 15.22 15.10 -18.27
CA PRO A 214 15.05 16.39 -18.95
C PRO A 214 16.19 16.79 -19.87
N SER A 215 17.45 16.47 -19.54
CA SER A 215 18.60 16.88 -20.34
C SER A 215 19.12 15.79 -21.28
N GLY A 216 18.76 14.53 -21.02
CA GLY A 216 19.32 13.37 -21.70
C GLY A 216 20.76 13.02 -21.29
N GLN A 217 21.34 13.74 -20.33
CA GLN A 217 22.72 13.51 -19.90
C GLN A 217 22.80 12.27 -19.00
N SER A 218 23.78 11.40 -19.28
CA SER A 218 24.03 10.21 -18.47
C SER A 218 25.29 10.36 -17.63
N PHE A 219 25.27 9.82 -16.39
CA PHE A 219 26.40 9.78 -15.48
C PHE A 219 26.27 8.63 -14.48
N ALA A 220 27.34 8.31 -13.76
CA ALA A 220 27.34 7.32 -12.70
C ALA A 220 27.08 7.95 -11.34
N ILE A 221 26.23 7.31 -10.53
CA ILE A 221 26.12 7.55 -9.08
C ILE A 221 26.90 6.44 -8.39
N ASN A 222 27.95 6.79 -7.66
CA ASN A 222 28.74 5.83 -6.90
C ASN A 222 28.02 5.46 -5.60
N ALA A 223 27.84 4.17 -5.35
CA ALA A 223 27.19 3.68 -4.14
C ALA A 223 27.69 2.27 -3.76
N SER A 224 27.88 2.04 -2.47
CA SER A 224 28.29 0.72 -1.96
C SER A 224 27.19 -0.32 -2.03
N TRP A 225 25.93 0.12 -1.93
CA TRP A 225 24.73 -0.72 -1.99
C TRP A 225 23.68 -0.10 -2.91
N VAL A 226 22.91 -0.97 -3.56
CA VAL A 226 21.75 -0.55 -4.37
C VAL A 226 20.51 -1.29 -3.87
N VAL A 227 19.47 -0.53 -3.58
CA VAL A 227 18.13 -1.06 -3.28
C VAL A 227 17.27 -0.88 -4.52
N ASN A 228 16.90 -1.98 -5.17
CA ASN A 228 15.98 -1.95 -6.29
C ASN A 228 14.52 -1.95 -5.78
N ALA A 229 13.93 -0.75 -5.71
CA ALA A 229 12.53 -0.49 -5.36
C ALA A 229 11.72 0.01 -6.57
N ALA A 230 12.15 -0.34 -7.80
CA ALA A 230 11.59 0.13 -9.06
C ALA A 230 10.15 -0.40 -9.35
N GLY A 231 9.53 -1.09 -8.40
CA GLY A 231 8.16 -1.57 -8.53
C GLY A 231 8.00 -2.52 -9.72
N PRO A 232 7.05 -2.29 -10.65
CA PRO A 232 6.82 -3.19 -11.78
C PRO A 232 7.99 -3.30 -12.77
N TRP A 233 8.98 -2.43 -12.68
CA TRP A 233 10.14 -2.39 -13.58
C TRP A 233 11.41 -2.99 -12.95
N PHE A 234 11.32 -3.67 -11.82
CA PHE A 234 12.51 -4.14 -11.14
C PHE A 234 13.25 -5.24 -11.90
N ASP A 235 12.53 -6.09 -12.64
CA ASP A 235 13.12 -7.14 -13.47
C ASP A 235 13.83 -6.57 -14.70
N GLU A 236 13.25 -5.53 -15.34
CA GLU A 236 13.87 -4.82 -16.46
C GLU A 236 15.25 -4.23 -16.07
N LEU A 237 15.32 -3.68 -14.85
CA LEU A 237 16.58 -3.15 -14.32
C LEU A 237 17.62 -4.25 -14.06
N LEU A 238 17.21 -5.42 -13.54
CA LEU A 238 18.09 -6.56 -13.34
C LEU A 238 18.63 -7.08 -14.69
N GLU A 239 17.76 -7.24 -15.67
CA GLU A 239 18.12 -7.67 -17.02
C GLU A 239 19.11 -6.70 -17.68
N ALA A 240 18.81 -5.38 -17.65
CA ALA A 240 19.71 -4.33 -18.16
C ALA A 240 21.07 -4.30 -17.46
N SER A 241 21.14 -4.84 -16.23
CA SER A 241 22.36 -4.93 -15.42
C SER A 241 23.12 -6.24 -15.59
N GLY A 242 22.61 -7.19 -16.40
CA GLY A 242 23.18 -8.54 -16.51
C GLY A 242 23.05 -9.37 -15.25
N ILE A 243 22.10 -9.03 -14.36
CA ILE A 243 21.82 -9.74 -13.12
C ILE A 243 20.68 -10.72 -13.38
N PRO A 244 20.78 -11.98 -12.96
CA PRO A 244 19.72 -12.96 -13.15
C PRO A 244 18.37 -12.46 -12.59
N PRO A 245 17.24 -12.66 -13.31
CA PRO A 245 15.92 -12.26 -12.84
C PRO A 245 15.51 -13.08 -11.62
N VAL A 246 14.69 -12.48 -10.77
CA VAL A 246 14.04 -13.17 -9.65
C VAL A 246 12.71 -13.72 -10.14
N PRO A 247 12.40 -15.03 -9.96
CA PRO A 247 11.10 -15.59 -10.35
C PRO A 247 9.96 -14.82 -9.68
N THR A 248 9.19 -14.06 -10.46
CA THR A 248 8.14 -13.18 -9.95
C THR A 248 6.83 -13.42 -10.69
N ARG A 249 5.73 -13.51 -9.92
CA ARG A 249 4.38 -13.53 -10.49
C ARG A 249 3.83 -12.12 -10.51
N TRP A 250 3.55 -11.62 -11.68
CA TRP A 250 2.97 -10.30 -11.86
C TRP A 250 1.45 -10.34 -11.84
N THR A 251 0.86 -9.33 -11.23
CA THR A 251 -0.58 -9.16 -11.20
C THR A 251 -0.93 -7.75 -11.63
N LYS A 252 -1.77 -7.62 -12.64
CA LYS A 252 -2.34 -6.35 -13.07
C LYS A 252 -3.58 -6.05 -12.24
N ALA A 253 -3.58 -4.92 -11.53
CA ALA A 253 -4.70 -4.45 -10.73
C ALA A 253 -5.35 -3.23 -11.36
N VAL A 254 -6.69 -3.15 -11.28
CA VAL A 254 -7.49 -2.04 -11.82
C VAL A 254 -8.46 -1.54 -10.75
N ASN A 255 -8.50 -0.22 -10.57
CA ASN A 255 -9.52 0.48 -9.81
C ASN A 255 -10.27 1.44 -10.74
N ILE A 256 -11.56 1.62 -10.50
CA ILE A 256 -12.43 2.54 -11.25
C ILE A 256 -12.81 3.69 -10.34
N VAL A 257 -12.78 4.92 -10.87
CA VAL A 257 -13.27 6.10 -10.16
C VAL A 257 -14.57 6.56 -10.79
N VAL A 258 -15.62 6.69 -9.98
CA VAL A 258 -16.90 7.28 -10.40
C VAL A 258 -17.12 8.61 -9.68
N ARG A 259 -17.69 9.60 -10.40
CA ARG A 259 -17.89 10.97 -9.87
C ARG A 259 -19.02 11.07 -8.84
N ARG A 260 -19.75 9.99 -8.61
CA ARG A 260 -20.84 9.93 -7.61
C ARG A 260 -20.30 9.40 -6.29
N GLU A 261 -20.50 10.12 -5.21
CA GLU A 261 -20.23 9.67 -3.87
C GLU A 261 -21.39 8.77 -3.40
N LEU A 262 -21.14 7.46 -3.34
CA LEU A 262 -22.17 6.46 -3.00
C LEU A 262 -22.34 6.33 -1.48
N ASN A 263 -21.26 6.45 -0.72
CA ASN A 263 -21.27 6.44 0.74
C ASN A 263 -20.08 7.27 1.25
N PRO A 264 -20.30 8.43 1.89
CA PRO A 264 -19.23 9.35 2.28
C PRO A 264 -18.41 8.87 3.49
N ASP A 265 -18.97 7.99 4.32
CA ASP A 265 -18.39 7.65 5.62
C ASP A 265 -17.88 6.22 5.73
N CYS A 266 -18.13 5.39 4.72
CA CYS A 266 -17.83 3.97 4.78
C CYS A 266 -17.39 3.37 3.44
N ALA A 267 -16.41 2.48 3.50
CA ALA A 267 -16.09 1.59 2.40
C ALA A 267 -16.96 0.33 2.49
N VAL A 268 -17.75 0.05 1.45
CA VAL A 268 -18.62 -1.12 1.41
C VAL A 268 -18.06 -2.15 0.45
N GLY A 269 -17.84 -3.36 0.94
CA GLY A 269 -17.43 -4.50 0.11
C GLY A 269 -18.65 -5.27 -0.37
N ILE A 270 -18.79 -5.42 -1.69
CA ILE A 270 -19.86 -6.18 -2.33
C ILE A 270 -19.25 -7.38 -3.06
N GLU A 271 -19.86 -8.55 -2.90
CA GLU A 271 -19.42 -9.74 -3.62
C GLU A 271 -19.73 -9.64 -5.11
N SER A 272 -18.76 -10.00 -5.94
CA SER A 272 -18.95 -10.15 -7.37
C SER A 272 -19.66 -11.49 -7.70
N ASN A 273 -20.22 -11.56 -8.90
CA ASN A 273 -20.70 -12.83 -9.44
C ASN A 273 -19.58 -13.69 -10.06
N GLU A 274 -18.36 -13.14 -10.18
CA GLU A 274 -17.20 -13.85 -10.68
C GLU A 274 -16.68 -14.84 -9.64
N GLU A 275 -16.47 -16.07 -10.08
CA GLU A 275 -15.76 -17.06 -9.25
C GLU A 275 -14.30 -16.66 -9.14
N ASN A 276 -13.78 -16.65 -7.93
CA ASN A 276 -12.38 -16.38 -7.64
C ASN A 276 -11.82 -17.52 -6.79
N SER A 277 -10.93 -18.31 -7.37
CA SER A 277 -10.16 -19.30 -6.64
C SER A 277 -8.92 -18.63 -6.03
N ASP A 278 -9.02 -18.19 -4.79
CA ASP A 278 -7.83 -17.86 -3.99
C ASP A 278 -7.23 -19.18 -3.50
N GLN A 279 -6.20 -19.66 -4.19
CA GLN A 279 -5.58 -20.98 -3.92
C GLN A 279 -4.86 -21.00 -2.57
N ASP A 280 -4.43 -19.84 -2.05
CA ASP A 280 -3.69 -19.70 -0.80
C ASP A 280 -4.61 -19.53 0.42
N ALA A 281 -5.92 -19.39 0.23
CA ALA A 281 -6.86 -19.22 1.31
C ALA A 281 -7.22 -20.56 1.97
N VAL A 282 -6.93 -20.70 3.26
CA VAL A 282 -7.37 -21.84 4.10
C VAL A 282 -8.90 -21.89 4.18
N LEU A 283 -9.54 -20.72 4.27
CA LEU A 283 -10.98 -20.56 4.22
C LEU A 283 -11.38 -20.14 2.80
N LYS A 284 -11.66 -21.13 1.95
CA LYS A 284 -12.02 -20.90 0.55
C LYS A 284 -13.27 -20.02 0.43
N ARG A 285 -13.10 -18.85 -0.17
CA ARG A 285 -14.19 -18.00 -0.68
C ARG A 285 -14.17 -18.06 -2.20
N ASN A 286 -15.31 -18.47 -2.77
CA ASN A 286 -15.41 -18.60 -4.22
C ASN A 286 -15.75 -17.27 -4.92
N LYS A 287 -15.85 -16.15 -4.19
CA LYS A 287 -16.27 -14.86 -4.75
C LYS A 287 -15.34 -13.73 -4.31
N ARG A 288 -15.08 -12.81 -5.23
CA ARG A 288 -14.29 -11.61 -5.01
C ARG A 288 -15.16 -10.51 -4.39
N PHE A 289 -14.57 -9.74 -3.46
CA PHE A 289 -15.16 -8.48 -3.00
C PHE A 289 -14.59 -7.31 -3.78
N TYR A 290 -15.47 -6.45 -4.26
CA TYR A 290 -15.14 -5.11 -4.71
C TYR A 290 -15.54 -4.12 -3.63
N PHE A 291 -14.58 -3.29 -3.20
CA PHE A 291 -14.83 -2.23 -2.24
C PHE A 291 -15.18 -0.93 -2.95
N PHE A 292 -16.22 -0.29 -2.46
CA PHE A 292 -16.68 1.04 -2.86
C PHE A 292 -16.19 2.00 -1.79
N VAL A 293 -15.12 2.73 -2.07
CA VAL A 293 -14.39 3.57 -1.11
C VAL A 293 -14.68 5.03 -1.39
N PRO A 294 -15.13 5.83 -0.40
CA PRO A 294 -15.29 7.27 -0.59
C PRO A 294 -13.93 7.92 -0.86
N TRP A 295 -13.85 8.74 -1.90
CA TRP A 295 -12.62 9.40 -2.25
C TRP A 295 -12.86 10.69 -3.06
N ARG A 296 -12.43 11.84 -2.51
CA ARG A 296 -12.47 13.16 -3.18
C ARG A 296 -13.84 13.53 -3.79
N GLY A 297 -14.93 13.31 -3.04
CA GLY A 297 -16.30 13.59 -3.50
C GLY A 297 -16.83 12.61 -4.56
N GLY A 298 -16.12 11.51 -4.79
CA GLY A 298 -16.51 10.42 -5.66
C GLY A 298 -16.37 9.07 -4.96
N THR A 299 -16.43 8.00 -5.72
CA THR A 299 -16.23 6.63 -5.22
C THR A 299 -15.15 5.93 -6.02
N LEU A 300 -14.17 5.40 -5.33
CA LEU A 300 -13.13 4.53 -5.87
C LEU A 300 -13.59 3.08 -5.70
N ILE A 301 -13.68 2.33 -6.81
CA ILE A 301 -14.20 0.95 -6.83
C ILE A 301 -13.08 0.01 -7.22
N GLY A 302 -12.81 -0.98 -6.40
CA GLY A 302 -11.80 -2.00 -6.68
C GLY A 302 -11.60 -3.00 -5.55
N THR A 303 -10.65 -3.87 -5.71
CA THR A 303 -9.65 -3.94 -6.80
C THR A 303 -9.96 -5.17 -7.66
N SER A 304 -10.08 -5.01 -8.96
CA SER A 304 -10.01 -6.14 -9.88
C SER A 304 -8.54 -6.44 -10.16
N TYR A 305 -8.13 -7.69 -10.13
CA TYR A 305 -6.78 -8.09 -10.48
C TYR A 305 -6.78 -9.40 -11.28
N LYS A 306 -5.84 -9.49 -12.19
CA LYS A 306 -5.61 -10.66 -13.03
C LYS A 306 -4.11 -10.94 -13.07
N GLU A 307 -3.74 -12.22 -13.08
CA GLU A 307 -2.37 -12.63 -13.31
C GLU A 307 -1.93 -12.18 -14.72
N TRP A 308 -0.70 -11.65 -14.82
CA TRP A 308 -0.16 -11.04 -16.04
C TRP A 308 1.01 -11.86 -16.55
#